data_f39177d44ebb5e8bae0f28d760a3c5a0
#
_entry.id   f39177d44ebb5e8bae0f28d760a3c5a0
#
_cell.length_a   1.000
_cell.length_b   1.000
_cell.length_c   1.000
_cell.angle_alpha   90.00
_cell.angle_beta   90.00
_cell.angle_gamma   90.00
#
_symmetry.space_group_name_H-M   'P 1'
#
loop_
_entity.id
_entity.type
_entity.pdbx_description
1 polymer ?
#
loop_
_entity_poly.entity_id
_entity_poly.type
_entity_poly.pdbx_seq_one_letter_code
_entity_poly.pdbx_strand_id
1 'polypeptide(L)' 'MAHDHAHHHHSNNQKVLLWSFLIISAYMFIEAFGGWITNSL' A
#
# COMPACT_ATOMS: atom_id res chain seq x y z
N MET A 1 15.19 12.68 9.93
CA MET A 1 15.40 12.44 9.60
C MET A 1 15.90 12.24 8.97
N ALA A 2 16.26 12.19 9.01
CA ALA A 2 16.70 11.94 8.50
C ALA A 2 17.28 11.65 7.89
N HIS A 3 17.59 11.54 7.87
CA HIS A 3 18.04 11.22 7.25
C HIS A 3 18.18 10.81 6.50
N ASP A 4 18.04 10.70 6.49
CA ASP A 4 18.13 10.21 5.80
C ASP A 4 18.52 10.18 4.83
N HIS A 5 19.13 10.26 4.41
CA HIS A 5 19.61 10.48 3.45
C HIS A 5 20.29 9.63 2.73
N ALA A 6 20.74 9.28 3.02
CA ALA A 6 21.71 8.71 2.39
C ALA A 6 21.37 7.55 1.70
N HIS A 7 21.05 6.82 1.76
CA HIS A 7 20.68 5.75 1.15
C HIS A 7 19.64 6.04 0.25
N HIS A 8 19.69 6.91 -0.55
CA HIS A 8 18.64 7.31 -1.38
C HIS A 8 18.23 6.25 -2.35
N HIS A 9 19.14 5.44 -2.90
CA HIS A 9 18.74 4.44 -3.85
C HIS A 9 17.83 3.47 -3.18
N HIS A 10 18.20 3.04 -2.01
CA HIS A 10 17.39 2.10 -1.30
C HIS A 10 16.06 2.72 -0.98
N SER A 11 16.05 3.99 -0.69
CA SER A 11 14.81 4.68 -0.39
C SER A 11 13.85 4.59 -1.53
N ASN A 12 14.36 4.75 -2.73
CA ASN A 12 13.49 4.69 -3.90
C ASN A 12 12.84 3.33 -4.02
N ASN A 13 13.63 2.30 -3.89
CA ASN A 13 13.08 0.96 -3.98
C ASN A 13 12.06 0.71 -2.89
N GLN A 14 12.36 1.18 -1.71
CA GLN A 14 11.44 1.00 -0.61
C GLN A 14 10.15 1.75 -0.85
N LYS A 15 10.25 2.92 -1.42
CA LYS A 15 9.06 3.69 -1.69
C LYS A 15 8.17 2.99 -2.69
N VAL A 16 8.76 2.46 -3.73
CA VAL A 16 7.98 1.76 -4.74
C VAL A 16 7.27 0.57 -4.10
N LEU A 17 8.00 -0.15 -3.28
CA LEU A 17 7.40 -1.30 -2.62
C LEU A 17 6.26 -0.87 -1.71
N LEU A 18 6.48 0.19 -0.96
CA LEU A 18 5.48 0.66 -0.03
C LEU A 18 4.23 1.11 -0.77
N TRP A 19 4.42 1.87 -1.83
CA TRP A 19 3.28 2.35 -2.59
C TRP A 19 2.53 1.22 -3.23
N SER A 20 3.25 0.24 -3.77
CA SER A 20 2.59 -0.92 -4.36
C SER A 20 1.78 -1.66 -3.31
N PHE A 21 2.35 -1.82 -2.15
CA PHE A 21 1.66 -2.52 -1.07
C PHE A 21 0.40 -1.75 -0.67
N LEU A 22 0.50 -0.45 -0.60
CA LEU A 22 -0.64 0.37 -0.23
C LEU A 22 -1.75 0.27 -1.26
N ILE A 23 -1.39 0.31 -2.52
CA ILE A 23 -2.40 0.26 -3.58
C ILE A 23 -3.08 -1.08 -3.58
N ILE A 24 -2.30 -2.15 -3.48
CA ILE A 24 -2.88 -3.48 -3.48
C ILE A 24 -3.77 -3.66 -2.26
N SER A 25 -3.31 -3.20 -1.12
CA SER A 25 -4.09 -3.34 0.10
C SER A 25 -5.41 -2.58 -0.02
N ALA A 26 -5.36 -1.39 -0.55
CA ALA A 26 -6.57 -0.59 -0.70
C ALA A 26 -7.54 -1.30 -1.63
N TYR A 27 -7.01 -1.84 -2.71
CA TYR A 27 -7.86 -2.54 -3.64
C TYR A 27 -8.55 -3.72 -2.95
N MET A 28 -7.78 -4.49 -2.20
CA MET A 28 -8.34 -5.64 -1.53
C MET A 28 -9.36 -5.24 -0.49
N PHE A 29 -9.08 -4.15 0.20
CA PHE A 29 -10.02 -3.66 1.20
C PHE A 29 -11.35 -3.30 0.55
N ILE A 30 -11.28 -2.60 -0.56
CA ILE A 30 -12.50 -2.17 -1.23
C ILE A 30 -13.29 -3.37 -1.71
N GLU A 31 -12.59 -4.34 -2.26
CA GLU A 31 -13.26 -5.54 -2.75
C GLU A 31 -13.88 -6.32 -1.61
N ALA A 32 -13.15 -6.48 -0.53
CA ALA A 32 -13.66 -7.23 0.59
C ALA A 32 -14.86 -6.52 1.21
N PHE A 33 -14.76 -5.21 1.32
CA PHE A 33 -15.85 -4.43 1.88
C PHE A 33 -17.08 -4.52 1.00
N GLY A 34 -16.91 -4.33 -0.29
CA GLY A 34 -18.02 -4.40 -1.21
C GLY A 34 -18.66 -5.78 -1.21
N GLY A 35 -17.82 -6.81 -1.21
CA GLY A 35 -18.35 -8.17 -1.17
C GLY A 35 -19.10 -8.45 0.12
N TRP A 36 -18.56 -7.94 1.21
CA TRP A 36 -19.20 -8.16 2.50
C TRP A 36 -20.56 -7.50 2.52
N ILE A 37 -20.65 -6.28 2.08
CA ILE A 37 -21.91 -5.57 2.08
C ILE A 37 -22.91 -6.27 1.17
N THR A 38 -22.43 -6.69 0.00
CA THR A 38 -23.33 -7.38 -0.93
C THR A 38 -23.82 -8.68 -0.34
N ASN A 39 -22.97 -9.40 0.34
CA ASN A 39 -23.36 -10.65 0.93
C ASN A 39 -24.33 -10.45 2.08
N SER A 40 -24.19 -9.35 2.77
CA SER A 40 -25.11 -9.07 3.89
C SER A 40 -26.53 -8.92 3.40
N LEU A 41 -26.64 -8.43 2.20
CA LEU A 41 -27.97 -8.25 1.66
C LEU A 41 -28.58 -9.57 1.29
#